data_2d6b1f4a0e48bf7ccc10be64e300ad65
#
_entry.id   2d6b1f4a0e48bf7ccc10be64e300ad65
#
_cell.length_a   1.000
_cell.length_b   1.000
_cell.length_c   1.000
_cell.angle_alpha   90.00
_cell.angle_beta   90.00
_cell.angle_gamma   90.00
#
_symmetry.space_group_name_H-M   'P 1'
#
loop_
_entity.id
_entity.type
_entity.pdbx_description
1 polymer ?
#
loop_
_entity_poly.entity_id
_entity_poly.type
_entity_poly.pdbx_seq_one_letter_code
_entity_poly.pdbx_strand_id
1 'polypeptide(L)'
;MKKIKGPAIFLAQFAGDNEPFNSLDNIAKWASNLGYKGVQIPSWDGRLFDLSKASESKDYCDELKGILAENKLVVTELSTHLQGQLVAVHPAYDIPFDGFAAENVRGNPKARQEWAVDQMIKAASASKNLGLTVIILAFDSLIDLNIFHLSLFF
;
A
#
# COMPACT_ATOMS: atom_id res chain seq x y z
N MET A 1 -18.72 11.65 -3.37
CA MET A 1 -17.60 11.00 -4.13
C MET A 1 -18.04 10.72 -5.56
N LYS A 2 -17.23 11.12 -6.57
CA LYS A 2 -17.51 10.82 -7.96
C LYS A 2 -17.28 9.31 -8.18
N LYS A 3 -18.32 8.55 -8.56
CA LYS A 3 -18.16 7.12 -8.84
C LYS A 3 -17.17 6.93 -10.00
N ILE A 4 -16.09 6.20 -9.74
CA ILE A 4 -15.14 5.80 -10.78
C ILE A 4 -15.84 4.70 -11.60
N LYS A 5 -15.95 4.93 -12.91
CA LYS A 5 -16.48 3.92 -13.83
C LYS A 5 -15.34 3.38 -14.67
N GLY A 6 -14.92 2.16 -14.40
CA GLY A 6 -13.89 1.47 -15.16
C GLY A 6 -13.03 0.55 -14.28
N PRO A 7 -12.17 -0.25 -14.91
CA PRO A 7 -11.30 -1.17 -14.19
C PRO A 7 -10.19 -0.42 -13.44
N ALA A 8 -9.80 -0.95 -12.28
CA ALA A 8 -8.59 -0.56 -11.55
C ALA A 8 -7.60 -1.72 -11.53
N ILE A 9 -6.33 -1.40 -11.35
CA ILE A 9 -5.24 -2.39 -11.34
C ILE A 9 -4.38 -2.24 -10.08
N PHE A 10 -3.97 -3.37 -9.51
CA PHE A 10 -3.03 -3.41 -8.40
C PHE A 10 -1.59 -3.36 -8.94
N LEU A 11 -0.86 -2.30 -8.60
CA LEU A 11 0.45 -2.03 -9.17
C LEU A 11 1.57 -2.93 -8.65
N ALA A 12 1.43 -3.51 -7.46
CA ALA A 12 2.49 -4.32 -6.85
C ALA A 12 2.93 -5.52 -7.70
N GLN A 13 2.03 -6.08 -8.51
CA GLN A 13 2.36 -7.23 -9.37
C GLN A 13 3.30 -6.87 -10.52
N PHE A 14 3.44 -5.59 -10.82
CA PHE A 14 4.19 -5.08 -11.96
C PHE A 14 5.40 -4.27 -11.52
N ALA A 15 5.37 -3.65 -10.34
CA ALA A 15 6.46 -2.82 -9.83
C ALA A 15 7.81 -3.56 -9.88
N GLY A 16 8.80 -2.95 -10.52
CA GLY A 16 10.11 -3.56 -10.78
C GLY A 16 11.15 -2.50 -11.10
N ASP A 17 12.40 -2.92 -11.30
CA ASP A 17 13.53 -2.01 -11.47
C ASP A 17 13.68 -1.48 -12.91
N ASN A 18 12.95 -2.08 -13.85
CA ASN A 18 13.01 -1.71 -15.26
C ASN A 18 11.79 -0.88 -15.68
N GLU A 19 11.97 0.00 -16.65
CA GLU A 19 10.86 0.71 -17.28
C GLU A 19 9.87 -0.25 -17.96
N PRO A 20 8.58 0.06 -17.93
CA PRO A 20 7.91 1.23 -17.35
C PRO A 20 7.54 1.07 -15.86
N PHE A 21 8.06 0.07 -15.16
CA PHE A 21 7.60 -0.39 -13.85
C PHE A 21 8.40 0.17 -12.67
N ASN A 22 9.38 1.03 -12.94
CA ASN A 22 10.34 1.55 -11.96
C ASN A 22 9.97 2.90 -11.34
N SER A 23 8.86 3.50 -11.76
CA SER A 23 8.36 4.78 -11.22
C SER A 23 6.85 4.91 -11.38
N LEU A 24 6.23 5.74 -10.52
CA LEU A 24 4.80 5.98 -10.58
C LEU A 24 4.35 6.60 -11.91
N ASP A 25 5.11 7.55 -12.45
CA ASP A 25 4.77 8.22 -13.71
C ASP A 25 4.76 7.23 -14.88
N ASN A 26 5.79 6.40 -15.00
CA ASN A 26 5.91 5.44 -16.09
C ASN A 26 4.84 4.34 -16.01
N ILE A 27 4.61 3.79 -14.82
CA ILE A 27 3.60 2.73 -14.64
C ILE A 27 2.17 3.29 -14.80
N ALA A 28 1.94 4.57 -14.46
CA ALA A 28 0.67 5.24 -14.67
C ALA A 28 0.36 5.39 -16.18
N LYS A 29 1.34 5.81 -16.97
CA LYS A 29 1.22 5.87 -18.44
C LYS A 29 0.87 4.51 -19.03
N TRP A 30 1.59 3.48 -18.59
CA TRP A 30 1.35 2.10 -19.01
C TRP A 30 -0.07 1.63 -18.66
N ALA A 31 -0.52 1.82 -17.41
CA ALA A 31 -1.86 1.43 -16.97
C ALA A 31 -2.96 2.19 -17.71
N SER A 32 -2.77 3.49 -17.93
CA SER A 32 -3.69 4.33 -18.71
C SER A 32 -3.84 3.85 -20.16
N ASN A 33 -2.73 3.49 -20.81
CA ASN A 33 -2.73 2.98 -22.18
C ASN A 33 -3.48 1.64 -22.32
N LEU A 34 -3.51 0.84 -21.26
CA LEU A 34 -4.33 -0.38 -21.19
C LEU A 34 -5.81 -0.13 -20.89
N GLY A 35 -6.20 1.14 -20.66
CA GLY A 35 -7.59 1.54 -20.43
C GLY A 35 -8.05 1.53 -18.98
N TYR A 36 -7.16 1.28 -18.02
CA TYR A 36 -7.48 1.40 -16.59
C TYR A 36 -7.90 2.82 -16.21
N LYS A 37 -8.71 2.93 -15.15
CA LYS A 37 -9.23 4.20 -14.62
C LYS A 37 -8.83 4.46 -13.18
N GLY A 38 -8.31 3.45 -12.52
CA GLY A 38 -7.81 3.55 -11.15
C GLY A 38 -6.63 2.63 -10.91
N VAL A 39 -5.88 2.95 -9.85
CA VAL A 39 -4.75 2.17 -9.40
C VAL A 39 -4.83 1.95 -7.89
N GLN A 40 -4.51 0.72 -7.46
CA GLN A 40 -4.21 0.39 -6.08
C GLN A 40 -2.69 0.46 -5.92
N ILE A 41 -2.22 1.24 -4.95
CA ILE A 41 -0.79 1.49 -4.74
C ILE A 41 -0.28 0.63 -3.58
N PRO A 42 0.83 -0.13 -3.74
CA PRO A 42 1.49 -0.81 -2.65
C PRO A 42 2.20 0.19 -1.73
N SER A 43 1.86 0.22 -0.45
CA SER A 43 2.43 1.17 0.51
C SER A 43 3.88 0.88 0.89
N TRP A 44 4.40 -0.29 0.51
CA TRP A 44 5.76 -0.75 0.83
C TRP A 44 6.77 -0.54 -0.28
N ASP A 45 6.34 -0.18 -1.48
CA ASP A 45 7.25 -0.05 -2.61
C ASP A 45 7.68 1.41 -2.81
N GLY A 46 8.88 1.73 -2.30
CA GLY A 46 9.45 3.07 -2.34
C GLY A 46 9.71 3.64 -3.74
N ARG A 47 9.67 2.80 -4.79
CA ARG A 47 9.77 3.26 -6.19
C ARG A 47 8.50 3.98 -6.64
N LEU A 48 7.36 3.57 -6.09
CA LEU A 48 6.04 4.09 -6.46
C LEU A 48 5.47 5.05 -5.42
N PHE A 49 5.82 4.87 -4.14
CA PHE A 49 5.15 5.53 -3.03
C PHE A 49 6.03 5.61 -1.78
N ASP A 50 6.29 6.82 -1.30
CA ASP A 50 6.97 7.05 -0.02
C ASP A 50 5.92 7.16 1.09
N LEU A 51 5.72 6.08 1.84
CA LEU A 51 4.71 6.00 2.90
C LEU A 51 4.97 7.02 4.01
N SER A 52 6.22 7.27 4.37
CA SER A 52 6.55 8.22 5.43
C SER A 52 6.19 9.65 5.00
N LYS A 53 6.61 10.08 3.81
CA LYS A 53 6.22 11.39 3.27
C LYS A 53 4.72 11.52 3.12
N ALA A 54 4.05 10.50 2.61
CA ALA A 54 2.60 10.53 2.41
C ALA A 54 1.83 10.64 3.72
N SER A 55 2.34 10.05 4.81
CA SER A 55 1.73 10.14 6.13
C SER A 55 1.83 11.54 6.75
N GLU A 56 2.87 12.31 6.39
CA GLU A 56 3.19 13.60 6.98
C GLU A 56 2.80 14.78 6.09
N SER A 57 2.78 14.59 4.75
CA SER A 57 2.61 15.68 3.78
C SER A 57 1.42 15.45 2.87
N LYS A 58 0.43 16.35 3.01
CA LYS A 58 -0.68 16.44 2.07
C LYS A 58 -0.22 16.90 0.68
N ASP A 59 0.77 17.78 0.62
CA ASP A 59 1.30 18.31 -0.65
C ASP A 59 1.93 17.20 -1.48
N TYR A 60 2.72 16.31 -0.85
CA TYR A 60 3.24 15.10 -1.52
C TYR A 60 2.10 14.21 -2.07
N CYS A 61 1.04 14.03 -1.29
CA CYS A 61 -0.14 13.28 -1.75
C CYS A 61 -0.87 13.97 -2.90
N ASP A 62 -0.90 15.30 -2.92
CA ASP A 62 -1.53 16.08 -4.00
C ASP A 62 -0.67 16.01 -5.29
N GLU A 63 0.67 16.06 -5.19
CA GLU A 63 1.59 15.83 -6.32
C GLU A 63 1.39 14.43 -6.93
N LEU A 64 1.32 13.40 -6.09
CA LEU A 64 1.09 12.02 -6.53
C LEU A 64 -0.25 11.88 -7.26
N LYS A 65 -1.31 12.50 -6.73
CA LYS A 65 -2.61 12.54 -7.42
C LYS A 65 -2.54 13.32 -8.75
N GLY A 66 -1.69 14.35 -8.83
CA GLY A 66 -1.42 15.10 -10.05
C GLY A 66 -0.85 14.21 -11.15
N ILE A 67 0.20 13.44 -10.86
CA ILE A 67 0.82 12.47 -11.77
C ILE A 67 -0.24 11.48 -12.32
N LEU A 68 -1.07 10.95 -11.43
CA LEU A 68 -2.12 10.02 -11.85
C LEU A 68 -3.21 10.70 -12.68
N ALA A 69 -3.61 11.92 -12.31
CA ALA A 69 -4.65 12.68 -13.03
C ALA A 69 -4.23 13.06 -14.46
N GLU A 70 -2.95 13.40 -14.69
CA GLU A 70 -2.39 13.63 -16.02
C GLU A 70 -2.58 12.40 -16.93
N ASN A 71 -2.54 11.20 -16.34
CA ASN A 71 -2.79 9.93 -17.01
C ASN A 71 -4.26 9.47 -16.93
N LYS A 72 -5.20 10.34 -16.50
CA LYS A 72 -6.64 10.04 -16.35
C LYS A 72 -6.91 8.87 -15.39
N LEU A 73 -6.03 8.68 -14.43
CA LEU A 73 -6.14 7.69 -13.37
C LEU A 73 -6.47 8.35 -12.04
N VAL A 74 -6.98 7.55 -11.10
CA VAL A 74 -7.15 7.94 -9.70
C VAL A 74 -6.59 6.86 -8.79
N VAL A 75 -6.19 7.24 -7.58
CA VAL A 75 -5.91 6.26 -6.52
C VAL A 75 -7.24 5.70 -6.05
N THR A 76 -7.38 4.38 -6.07
CA THR A 76 -8.55 3.70 -5.50
C THR A 76 -8.34 3.40 -4.02
N GLU A 77 -7.16 2.94 -3.67
CA GLU A 77 -6.81 2.51 -2.32
C GLU A 77 -5.29 2.34 -2.16
N LEU A 78 -4.82 2.30 -0.90
CA LEU A 78 -3.50 1.81 -0.55
C LEU A 78 -3.61 0.33 -0.13
N SER A 79 -2.65 -0.48 -0.56
CA SER A 79 -2.49 -1.85 -0.09
C SER A 79 -1.35 -1.92 0.92
N THR A 80 -1.60 -2.58 2.05
CA THR A 80 -0.63 -2.78 3.14
C THR A 80 -0.30 -4.25 3.37
N HIS A 81 -0.46 -5.09 2.35
CA HIS A 81 -0.34 -6.55 2.46
C HIS A 81 0.90 -7.02 3.21
N LEU A 82 2.10 -6.57 2.80
CA LEU A 82 3.34 -7.07 3.38
C LEU A 82 3.56 -6.62 4.81
N GLN A 83 3.23 -5.37 5.14
CA GLN A 83 3.42 -4.85 6.49
C GLN A 83 2.29 -5.28 7.42
N GLY A 84 1.05 -5.29 6.92
CA GLY A 84 -0.14 -5.57 7.73
C GLY A 84 -0.15 -6.99 8.31
N GLN A 85 0.31 -7.98 7.55
CA GLN A 85 0.40 -9.35 8.05
C GLN A 85 1.37 -9.53 9.22
N LEU A 86 2.29 -8.58 9.43
CA LEU A 86 3.28 -8.63 10.52
C LEU A 86 2.75 -8.09 11.86
N VAL A 87 1.56 -7.53 11.89
CA VAL A 87 0.94 -7.01 13.13
C VAL A 87 0.60 -8.14 14.10
N ALA A 88 0.25 -9.33 13.58
CA ALA A 88 -0.13 -10.48 14.39
C ALA A 88 0.42 -11.78 13.81
N VAL A 89 1.71 -12.05 14.00
CA VAL A 89 2.36 -13.28 13.55
C VAL A 89 2.37 -14.30 14.69
N HIS A 90 1.91 -15.53 14.40
CA HIS A 90 2.05 -16.61 15.35
C HIS A 90 3.53 -17.04 15.47
N PRO A 91 4.07 -17.30 16.68
CA PRO A 91 5.49 -17.60 16.88
C PRO A 91 6.08 -18.73 16.02
N ALA A 92 5.25 -19.71 15.65
CA ALA A 92 5.68 -20.80 14.75
C ALA A 92 6.09 -20.31 13.35
N TYR A 93 5.69 -19.11 12.95
CA TYR A 93 5.92 -18.52 11.63
C TYR A 93 6.86 -17.31 11.66
N ASP A 94 7.50 -17.02 12.79
CA ASP A 94 8.37 -15.85 12.92
C ASP A 94 9.45 -15.79 11.83
N ILE A 95 10.15 -16.89 11.61
CA ILE A 95 11.27 -16.96 10.64
C ILE A 95 10.81 -16.66 9.19
N PRO A 96 9.79 -17.35 8.62
CA PRO A 96 9.36 -17.07 7.26
C PRO A 96 8.76 -15.64 7.10
N PHE A 97 8.17 -15.08 8.16
CA PHE A 97 7.59 -13.74 8.09
C PHE A 97 8.61 -12.60 8.23
N ASP A 98 9.81 -12.87 8.76
CA ASP A 98 10.87 -11.87 8.85
C ASP A 98 11.24 -11.27 7.47
N GLY A 99 11.12 -12.05 6.40
CA GLY A 99 11.41 -11.59 5.06
C GLY A 99 10.58 -10.39 4.59
N PHE A 100 9.40 -10.18 5.17
CA PHE A 100 8.51 -9.05 4.85
C PHE A 100 8.80 -7.79 5.68
N ALA A 101 9.64 -7.89 6.70
CA ALA A 101 10.00 -6.78 7.57
C ALA A 101 11.22 -6.01 7.07
N ALA A 102 11.34 -4.77 7.53
CA ALA A 102 12.56 -3.99 7.35
C ALA A 102 13.76 -4.70 8.02
N GLU A 103 14.94 -4.61 7.40
CA GLU A 103 16.13 -5.34 7.84
C GLU A 103 16.48 -5.13 9.31
N ASN A 104 16.33 -3.91 9.79
CA ASN A 104 16.70 -3.52 11.16
C ASN A 104 15.81 -4.12 12.26
N VAL A 105 14.67 -4.73 11.90
CA VAL A 105 13.76 -5.38 12.86
C VAL A 105 13.64 -6.89 12.68
N ARG A 106 14.34 -7.45 11.68
CA ARG A 106 14.38 -8.91 11.45
C ARG A 106 15.02 -9.65 12.62
N GLY A 107 14.56 -10.86 12.91
CA GLY A 107 15.03 -11.68 14.03
C GLY A 107 14.55 -11.21 15.40
N ASN A 108 13.72 -10.15 15.46
CA ASN A 108 13.14 -9.67 16.70
C ASN A 108 11.61 -9.52 16.52
N PRO A 109 10.82 -10.55 16.91
CA PRO A 109 9.38 -10.56 16.70
C PRO A 109 8.65 -9.35 17.31
N LYS A 110 9.08 -8.87 18.48
CA LYS A 110 8.49 -7.71 19.11
C LYS A 110 8.77 -6.42 18.34
N ALA A 111 10.03 -6.18 17.97
CA ALA A 111 10.38 -4.99 17.18
C ALA A 111 9.72 -5.01 15.80
N ARG A 112 9.60 -6.19 15.17
CA ARG A 112 8.87 -6.38 13.91
C ARG A 112 7.39 -6.02 14.04
N GLN A 113 6.73 -6.47 15.11
CA GLN A 113 5.33 -6.13 15.38
C GLN A 113 5.15 -4.62 15.60
N GLU A 114 5.99 -4.01 16.43
CA GLU A 114 5.96 -2.57 16.69
C GLU A 114 6.15 -1.75 15.40
N TRP A 115 7.11 -2.17 14.57
CA TRP A 115 7.32 -1.58 13.25
C TRP A 115 6.09 -1.73 12.35
N ALA A 116 5.49 -2.91 12.30
CA ALA A 116 4.31 -3.17 11.48
C ALA A 116 3.11 -2.30 11.91
N VAL A 117 2.89 -2.14 13.19
CA VAL A 117 1.85 -1.25 13.75
C VAL A 117 2.11 0.21 13.32
N ASP A 118 3.36 0.69 13.42
CA ASP A 118 3.74 2.03 12.94
C ASP A 118 3.43 2.19 11.43
N GLN A 119 3.76 1.18 10.61
CA GLN A 119 3.44 1.22 9.18
C GLN A 119 1.93 1.32 8.93
N MET A 120 1.09 0.64 9.73
CA MET A 120 -0.37 0.73 9.60
C MET A 120 -0.89 2.12 9.99
N ILE A 121 -0.35 2.72 11.03
CA ILE A 121 -0.69 4.10 11.46
C ILE A 121 -0.32 5.09 10.34
N LYS A 122 0.88 4.96 9.77
CA LYS A 122 1.31 5.78 8.64
C LYS A 122 0.41 5.59 7.42
N ALA A 123 0.03 4.37 7.10
CA ALA A 123 -0.84 4.09 5.97
C ALA A 123 -2.25 4.68 6.16
N ALA A 124 -2.78 4.67 7.39
CA ALA A 124 -4.04 5.33 7.70
C ALA A 124 -3.94 6.86 7.52
N SER A 125 -2.85 7.47 8.00
CA SER A 125 -2.58 8.91 7.83
C SER A 125 -2.41 9.29 6.35
N ALA A 126 -1.64 8.50 5.59
CA ALA A 126 -1.45 8.68 4.16
C ALA A 126 -2.76 8.55 3.37
N SER A 127 -3.61 7.57 3.71
CA SER A 127 -4.93 7.40 3.10
C SER A 127 -5.81 8.63 3.33
N LYS A 128 -5.79 9.19 4.55
CA LYS A 128 -6.49 10.43 4.86
C LYS A 128 -5.97 11.60 4.02
N ASN A 129 -4.65 11.76 3.90
CA ASN A 129 -4.01 12.83 3.10
C ASN A 129 -4.32 12.68 1.60
N LEU A 130 -4.42 11.45 1.09
CA LEU A 130 -4.87 11.16 -0.27
C LEU A 130 -6.36 11.41 -0.49
N GLY A 131 -7.16 11.52 0.59
CA GLY A 131 -8.61 11.64 0.54
C GLY A 131 -9.30 10.32 0.22
N LEU A 132 -8.68 9.20 0.58
CA LEU A 132 -9.27 7.86 0.41
C LEU A 132 -10.23 7.57 1.55
N THR A 133 -11.30 6.83 1.24
CA THR A 133 -12.29 6.37 2.22
C THR A 133 -12.08 4.92 2.64
N VAL A 134 -11.16 4.22 1.97
CA VAL A 134 -10.86 2.80 2.23
C VAL A 134 -9.36 2.60 2.20
N ILE A 135 -8.87 1.78 3.13
CA ILE A 135 -7.53 1.20 3.14
C ILE A 135 -7.67 -0.31 3.23
N ILE A 136 -6.94 -1.06 2.42
CA ILE A 136 -6.90 -2.52 2.57
C ILE A 136 -5.80 -2.86 3.56
N LEU A 137 -6.23 -3.34 4.72
CA LEU A 137 -5.37 -3.95 5.73
C LEU A 137 -5.50 -5.47 5.57
N ALA A 138 -4.51 -6.13 5.00
CA ALA A 138 -4.47 -7.58 4.98
C ALA A 138 -3.76 -8.08 6.25
N PHE A 139 -4.50 -8.75 7.11
CA PHE A 139 -3.98 -9.50 8.24
C PHE A 139 -4.07 -10.99 7.89
N ASP A 140 -3.17 -11.46 7.04
CA ASP A 140 -3.06 -12.90 6.77
C ASP A 140 -2.22 -13.56 7.86
N SER A 141 -2.77 -13.68 9.07
CA SER A 141 -2.20 -14.67 9.98
C SER A 141 -2.73 -16.04 9.58
N LEU A 142 -1.85 -17.00 9.39
CA LEU A 142 -2.18 -18.40 9.12
C LEU A 142 -2.87 -19.12 10.29
N ILE A 143 -3.59 -18.40 11.11
CA ILE A 143 -4.43 -18.92 12.16
C ILE A 143 -5.86 -18.75 11.70
N ASP A 144 -6.39 -19.87 11.30
CA ASP A 144 -7.82 -20.20 11.07
C ASP A 144 -8.81 -19.04 11.24
N LEU A 145 -9.34 -18.51 10.10
CA LEU A 145 -9.82 -17.32 10.10
C LEU A 145 -10.97 -16.91 9.49
N ASN A 146 -11.96 -16.90 10.19
CA ASN A 146 -13.21 -16.16 10.00
C ASN A 146 -13.30 -14.85 10.80
N ILE A 147 -12.19 -14.24 11.14
CA ILE A 147 -12.21 -13.07 12.01
C ILE A 147 -11.31 -11.96 11.43
N PHE A 148 -11.93 -10.83 11.15
CA PHE A 148 -11.39 -9.51 10.80
C PHE A 148 -11.12 -9.19 9.33
N HIS A 149 -12.19 -9.04 8.57
CA HIS A 149 -12.22 -7.95 7.61
C HIS A 149 -12.52 -6.67 8.38
N LEU A 150 -11.49 -5.95 8.77
CA LEU A 150 -11.65 -4.63 9.34
C LEU A 150 -11.63 -3.61 8.20
N SER A 151 -12.78 -3.33 7.63
CA SER A 151 -12.96 -2.15 6.79
C SER A 151 -13.17 -0.96 7.73
N LEU A 152 -12.16 -0.14 7.92
CA LEU A 152 -12.32 1.14 8.59
C LEU A 152 -12.97 2.10 7.59
N PHE A 153 -14.27 2.34 7.78
CA PHE A 153 -14.96 3.44 7.12
C PHE A 153 -14.69 4.72 7.93
N PHE A 154 -14.18 5.74 7.26
CA PHE A 154 -14.09 7.10 7.79
C PHE A 154 -15.25 7.94 7.25
#